data_b3baf46429563938b0ec2432a118d57b
#
_entry.id   b3baf46429563938b0ec2432a118d57b
#
_cell.length_a   1.000
_cell.length_b   1.000
_cell.length_c   1.000
_cell.angle_alpha   90.00
_cell.angle_beta   90.00
_cell.angle_gamma   90.00
#
_symmetry.space_group_name_H-M   'P 1'
#
loop_
_entity.id
_entity.type
_entity.pdbx_description
1 polymer ?
#
loop_
_entity_poly.entity_id
_entity_poly.type
_entity_poly.pdbx_seq_one_letter_code
_entity_poly.pdbx_strand_id
1 'polypeptide(L)'
;MNQRVLIPLALLSAAAFLAAYPEAGRPQSKPAADIYVVKSGDTLLSIAEDVRPREATMNQMALALLQANTKTFQSRDTLRLPSRTQLSVPEAKTVLATDPQTAEAEVARVWRADQHYRAALTLEKSKDMFYAFDTYVYAAKLGHGRAQLRLGQLYDNDFSGFVRHDLQESMRWYEKARENQVEVSKTGARTGGGFLRP
;
A
#
# COMPACT_ATOMS: atom_id res chain seq x y z
N MET A 1 -47.59 71.46 -21.72
CA MET A 1 -46.14 71.35 -21.90
C MET A 1 -45.58 70.45 -20.74
N ASN A 2 -45.47 69.17 -21.00
CA ASN A 2 -45.00 68.20 -20.02
C ASN A 2 -43.61 67.71 -20.46
N GLN A 3 -42.59 68.14 -19.77
CA GLN A 3 -41.25 67.63 -19.93
C GLN A 3 -41.12 66.31 -19.16
N ARG A 4 -40.93 65.21 -19.89
CA ARG A 4 -40.56 63.95 -19.35
C ARG A 4 -39.04 63.89 -19.08
N VAL A 5 -38.66 63.84 -17.81
CA VAL A 5 -37.28 63.64 -17.39
C VAL A 5 -36.96 62.14 -17.57
N LEU A 6 -36.03 61.84 -18.48
CA LEU A 6 -35.46 60.51 -18.66
C LEU A 6 -34.34 60.29 -17.58
N ILE A 7 -34.55 59.36 -16.69
CA ILE A 7 -33.55 58.89 -15.76
C ILE A 7 -32.70 57.80 -16.46
N PRO A 8 -31.38 57.96 -16.57
CA PRO A 8 -30.56 56.88 -17.13
C PRO A 8 -30.45 55.74 -16.12
N LEU A 9 -30.81 54.53 -16.62
CA LEU A 9 -30.63 53.29 -15.92
C LEU A 9 -29.14 52.96 -15.85
N ALA A 10 -28.49 53.20 -14.69
CA ALA A 10 -27.12 52.79 -14.45
C ALA A 10 -27.07 51.27 -14.32
N LEU A 11 -26.42 50.64 -15.31
CA LEU A 11 -25.99 49.23 -15.22
C LEU A 11 -24.99 49.05 -14.08
N LEU A 12 -25.47 48.65 -12.90
CA LEU A 12 -24.59 48.15 -11.85
C LEU A 12 -24.08 46.78 -12.28
N SER A 13 -22.80 46.75 -12.64
CA SER A 13 -22.09 45.49 -12.95
C SER A 13 -22.07 44.58 -11.73
N ALA A 14 -22.57 43.38 -11.89
CA ALA A 14 -22.61 42.31 -10.89
C ALA A 14 -21.20 41.76 -10.49
N ALA A 15 -20.13 42.48 -10.87
CA ALA A 15 -18.74 42.05 -10.63
C ALA A 15 -18.15 42.49 -9.28
N ALA A 16 -18.84 43.27 -8.46
CA ALA A 16 -18.29 43.82 -7.23
C ALA A 16 -18.76 43.14 -5.94
N PHE A 17 -19.55 42.05 -6.01
CA PHE A 17 -20.09 41.37 -4.82
C PHE A 17 -19.42 40.06 -4.44
N LEU A 18 -18.34 39.66 -5.16
CA LEU A 18 -17.60 38.42 -4.84
C LEU A 18 -16.33 38.65 -3.97
N ALA A 19 -16.05 39.84 -3.51
CA ALA A 19 -14.81 40.19 -2.82
C ALA A 19 -14.91 40.32 -1.28
N ALA A 20 -16.00 39.90 -0.64
CA ALA A 20 -16.21 40.14 0.77
C ALA A 20 -16.70 38.95 1.60
N TYR A 21 -16.49 37.70 1.13
CA TYR A 21 -16.59 36.57 2.05
C TYR A 21 -15.20 36.28 2.62
N PRO A 22 -14.99 36.48 3.95
CA PRO A 22 -13.74 36.06 4.53
C PRO A 22 -13.64 34.53 4.35
N GLU A 23 -12.52 34.05 3.82
CA GLU A 23 -12.15 32.64 3.74
C GLU A 23 -11.94 31.98 5.13
N ALA A 24 -12.70 32.42 6.12
CA ALA A 24 -12.70 31.85 7.46
C ALA A 24 -13.47 30.54 7.44
N GLY A 25 -12.74 29.43 7.25
CA GLY A 25 -13.30 28.10 7.43
C GLY A 25 -12.93 27.05 6.38
N ARG A 26 -12.11 27.35 5.40
CA ARG A 26 -11.46 26.27 4.66
C ARG A 26 -10.39 25.66 5.57
N PRO A 27 -10.50 24.39 5.98
CA PRO A 27 -9.36 23.74 6.60
C PRO A 27 -8.22 23.82 5.58
N GLN A 28 -7.19 24.59 5.90
CA GLN A 28 -5.98 24.66 5.10
C GLN A 28 -5.49 23.21 4.97
N SER A 29 -5.15 22.79 3.74
CA SER A 29 -4.45 21.55 3.54
C SER A 29 -3.28 21.54 4.53
N LYS A 30 -3.34 20.60 5.49
CA LYS A 30 -2.25 20.41 6.42
C LYS A 30 -0.98 20.26 5.57
N PRO A 31 0.09 21.02 5.84
CA PRO A 31 1.32 20.81 5.08
C PRO A 31 1.63 19.32 5.15
N ALA A 32 1.94 18.72 4.01
CA ALA A 32 2.30 17.32 3.94
C ALA A 32 3.41 17.09 4.97
N ALA A 33 3.11 16.36 6.02
CA ALA A 33 4.13 16.01 7.00
C ALA A 33 5.07 15.04 6.29
N ASP A 34 6.35 15.37 6.20
CA ASP A 34 7.36 14.49 5.59
C ASP A 34 7.37 13.10 6.24
N ILE A 35 6.86 13.00 7.46
CA ILE A 35 6.77 11.76 8.24
C ILE A 35 5.43 11.67 8.96
N TYR A 36 4.74 10.54 8.80
CA TYR A 36 3.57 10.15 9.58
C TYR A 36 3.97 9.11 10.62
N VAL A 37 3.58 9.32 11.88
CA VAL A 37 3.79 8.35 12.96
C VAL A 37 2.51 7.56 13.18
N VAL A 38 2.57 6.25 12.90
CA VAL A 38 1.42 5.33 13.01
C VAL A 38 0.90 5.30 14.44
N LYS A 39 -0.41 5.49 14.60
CA LYS A 39 -1.13 5.41 15.87
C LYS A 39 -1.70 3.99 16.06
N SER A 40 -2.13 3.70 17.28
CA SER A 40 -2.83 2.43 17.55
C SER A 40 -4.15 2.38 16.81
N GLY A 41 -4.37 1.32 16.04
CA GLY A 41 -5.59 1.13 15.25
C GLY A 41 -5.53 1.66 13.82
N ASP A 42 -4.48 2.39 13.45
CA ASP A 42 -4.31 2.87 12.08
C ASP A 42 -4.20 1.71 11.09
N THR A 43 -4.83 1.91 9.95
CA THR A 43 -4.70 1.09 8.75
C THR A 43 -4.09 1.92 7.63
N LEU A 44 -3.54 1.26 6.60
CA LEU A 44 -3.02 1.98 5.42
C LEU A 44 -4.06 2.96 4.85
N LEU A 45 -5.32 2.54 4.76
CA LEU A 45 -6.37 3.38 4.18
C LEU A 45 -6.77 4.53 5.10
N SER A 46 -6.82 4.35 6.43
CA SER A 46 -7.10 5.46 7.34
C SER A 46 -5.96 6.49 7.32
N ILE A 47 -4.71 6.03 7.25
CA ILE A 47 -3.56 6.92 7.10
C ILE A 47 -3.62 7.67 5.76
N ALA A 48 -3.93 6.95 4.66
CA ALA A 48 -4.06 7.57 3.35
C ALA A 48 -5.13 8.67 3.34
N GLU A 49 -6.28 8.44 3.98
CA GLU A 49 -7.33 9.45 4.10
C GLU A 49 -6.87 10.67 4.91
N ASP A 50 -6.13 10.45 6.00
CA ASP A 50 -5.65 11.52 6.87
C ASP A 50 -4.63 12.45 6.19
N VAL A 51 -3.79 11.90 5.29
CA VAL A 51 -2.64 12.64 4.73
C VAL A 51 -2.78 12.97 3.24
N ARG A 52 -3.81 12.50 2.55
CA ARG A 52 -3.96 12.73 1.11
C ARG A 52 -4.18 14.21 0.76
N PRO A 53 -3.62 14.67 -0.37
CA PRO A 53 -4.04 15.90 -1.00
C PRO A 53 -5.53 15.85 -1.36
N ARG A 54 -6.21 16.98 -1.37
CA ARG A 54 -7.65 17.04 -1.67
C ARG A 54 -8.00 16.52 -3.07
N GLU A 55 -7.12 16.76 -4.01
CA GLU A 55 -7.27 16.39 -5.40
C GLU A 55 -7.00 14.90 -5.65
N ALA A 56 -6.30 14.23 -4.72
CA ALA A 56 -5.95 12.84 -4.84
C ALA A 56 -7.07 11.93 -4.31
N THR A 57 -7.22 10.77 -4.93
CA THR A 57 -8.04 9.70 -4.38
C THR A 57 -7.32 9.01 -3.22
N MET A 58 -8.09 8.33 -2.37
CA MET A 58 -7.54 7.53 -1.28
C MET A 58 -6.60 6.43 -1.79
N ASN A 59 -6.94 5.80 -2.91
CA ASN A 59 -6.11 4.76 -3.53
C ASN A 59 -4.80 5.31 -4.08
N GLN A 60 -4.79 6.51 -4.69
CA GLN A 60 -3.54 7.16 -5.11
C GLN A 60 -2.61 7.39 -3.92
N MET A 61 -3.14 7.90 -2.81
CA MET A 61 -2.34 8.13 -1.61
C MET A 61 -1.88 6.83 -0.96
N ALA A 62 -2.75 5.81 -0.88
CA ALA A 62 -2.40 4.50 -0.34
C ALA A 62 -1.27 3.84 -1.16
N LEU A 63 -1.36 3.89 -2.50
CA LEU A 63 -0.30 3.38 -3.38
C LEU A 63 1.01 4.15 -3.20
N ALA A 64 0.96 5.47 -3.14
CA ALA A 64 2.13 6.31 -2.92
C ALA A 64 2.81 6.02 -1.57
N LEU A 65 2.03 5.81 -0.50
CA LEU A 65 2.54 5.38 0.81
C LEU A 65 3.21 4.01 0.74
N LEU A 66 2.61 3.03 0.05
CA LEU A 66 3.20 1.70 -0.16
C LEU A 66 4.55 1.80 -0.87
N GLN A 67 4.63 2.60 -1.93
CA GLN A 67 5.85 2.78 -2.73
C GLN A 67 6.96 3.51 -1.96
N ALA A 68 6.61 4.57 -1.23
CA ALA A 68 7.58 5.33 -0.45
C ALA A 68 8.13 4.55 0.76
N ASN A 69 7.39 3.54 1.26
CA ASN A 69 7.72 2.80 2.47
C ASN A 69 7.84 1.30 2.22
N THR A 70 8.36 0.89 1.07
CA THR A 70 8.40 -0.50 0.61
C THR A 70 8.98 -1.46 1.67
N LYS A 71 10.10 -1.10 2.29
CA LYS A 71 10.74 -1.92 3.34
C LYS A 71 9.81 -2.15 4.54
N THR A 72 9.06 -1.14 4.95
CA THR A 72 8.14 -1.22 6.07
C THR A 72 6.97 -2.15 5.77
N PHE A 73 6.38 -2.04 4.59
CA PHE A 73 5.22 -2.84 4.20
C PHE A 73 5.57 -4.27 3.81
N GLN A 74 6.76 -4.52 3.28
CA GLN A 74 7.18 -5.87 2.88
C GLN A 74 7.72 -6.70 4.03
N SER A 75 8.33 -6.08 5.03
CA SER A 75 8.83 -6.77 6.22
C SER A 75 7.76 -7.05 7.27
N ARG A 76 6.56 -6.47 7.11
CA ARG A 76 5.47 -6.53 8.10
C ARG A 76 4.15 -6.83 7.41
N ASP A 77 3.14 -7.14 8.22
CA ASP A 77 1.77 -7.29 7.78
C ASP A 77 1.25 -5.98 7.16
N THR A 78 0.95 -5.99 5.87
CA THR A 78 0.59 -4.81 5.06
C THR A 78 -0.62 -4.06 5.61
N LEU A 79 -1.49 -4.77 6.34
CA LEU A 79 -2.75 -4.22 6.84
C LEU A 79 -2.69 -3.77 8.30
N ARG A 80 -1.64 -4.18 9.04
CA ARG A 80 -1.47 -3.83 10.46
C ARG A 80 -0.05 -3.33 10.71
N LEU A 81 0.07 -2.03 10.73
CA LEU A 81 1.33 -1.40 11.11
C LEU A 81 1.41 -1.28 12.64
N PRO A 82 2.53 -1.64 13.26
CA PRO A 82 2.74 -1.36 14.67
C PRO A 82 2.66 0.13 14.93
N SER A 83 2.05 0.51 16.06
CA SER A 83 2.08 1.90 16.51
C SER A 83 3.53 2.41 16.64
N ARG A 84 3.73 3.70 16.45
CA ARG A 84 5.04 4.38 16.42
C ARG A 84 5.92 4.03 15.19
N THR A 85 5.42 3.25 14.22
CA THR A 85 6.09 3.13 12.93
C THR A 85 6.09 4.48 12.24
N GLN A 86 7.24 4.89 11.70
CA GLN A 86 7.35 6.10 10.91
C GLN A 86 7.17 5.77 9.43
N LEU A 87 6.32 6.53 8.76
CA LEU A 87 6.09 6.44 7.32
C LEU A 87 6.47 7.75 6.66
N SER A 88 7.24 7.67 5.60
CA SER A 88 7.45 8.82 4.70
C SER A 88 6.15 9.13 3.97
N VAL A 89 5.74 10.38 4.00
CA VAL A 89 4.55 10.86 3.28
C VAL A 89 4.99 11.50 1.98
N PRO A 90 4.60 10.95 0.82
CA PRO A 90 4.98 11.49 -0.47
C PRO A 90 4.35 12.86 -0.73
N GLU A 91 5.06 13.71 -1.48
CA GLU A 91 4.54 14.99 -1.92
C GLU A 91 3.32 14.84 -2.84
N ALA A 92 2.44 15.85 -2.83
CA ALA A 92 1.22 15.86 -3.66
C ALA A 92 1.49 15.58 -5.14
N LYS A 93 2.57 16.13 -5.69
CA LYS A 93 2.98 15.88 -7.09
C LYS A 93 3.21 14.41 -7.37
N THR A 94 3.87 13.68 -6.45
CA THR A 94 4.12 12.24 -6.58
C THR A 94 2.82 11.45 -6.50
N VAL A 95 1.94 11.81 -5.57
CA VAL A 95 0.64 11.14 -5.39
C VAL A 95 -0.24 11.29 -6.63
N LEU A 96 -0.32 12.50 -7.20
CA LEU A 96 -1.13 12.82 -8.36
C LEU A 96 -0.54 12.33 -9.69
N ALA A 97 0.72 11.91 -9.72
CA ALA A 97 1.35 11.38 -10.93
C ALA A 97 0.79 10.02 -11.36
N THR A 98 0.16 9.28 -10.45
CA THR A 98 -0.46 7.99 -10.76
C THR A 98 -1.92 8.17 -11.15
N ASP A 99 -2.32 7.56 -12.27
CA ASP A 99 -3.72 7.52 -12.68
C ASP A 99 -4.61 6.87 -11.60
N PRO A 100 -5.79 7.44 -11.27
CA PRO A 100 -6.67 6.92 -10.22
C PRO A 100 -7.11 5.46 -10.41
N GLN A 101 -7.41 5.04 -11.65
CA GLN A 101 -7.82 3.66 -11.94
C GLN A 101 -6.65 2.68 -11.77
N THR A 102 -5.47 3.08 -12.21
CA THR A 102 -4.23 2.31 -11.98
C THR A 102 -3.96 2.17 -10.49
N ALA A 103 -4.10 3.23 -9.71
CA ALA A 103 -3.91 3.18 -8.27
C ALA A 103 -4.91 2.23 -7.59
N GLU A 104 -6.17 2.26 -7.99
CA GLU A 104 -7.19 1.35 -7.48
C GLU A 104 -6.87 -0.12 -7.79
N ALA A 105 -6.51 -0.42 -9.03
CA ALA A 105 -6.16 -1.78 -9.45
C ALA A 105 -4.94 -2.32 -8.68
N GLU A 106 -3.91 -1.50 -8.49
CA GLU A 106 -2.69 -1.86 -7.77
C GLU A 106 -2.93 -2.06 -6.28
N VAL A 107 -3.67 -1.17 -5.63
CA VAL A 107 -4.05 -1.32 -4.21
C VAL A 107 -4.88 -2.59 -4.03
N ALA A 108 -5.86 -2.86 -4.90
CA ALA A 108 -6.65 -4.09 -4.87
C ALA A 108 -5.79 -5.36 -5.08
N ARG A 109 -4.77 -5.29 -5.95
CA ARG A 109 -3.82 -6.39 -6.17
C ARG A 109 -3.01 -6.68 -4.90
N VAL A 110 -2.45 -5.65 -4.26
CA VAL A 110 -1.69 -5.79 -3.01
C VAL A 110 -2.55 -6.38 -1.89
N TRP A 111 -3.79 -5.92 -1.75
CA TRP A 111 -4.74 -6.46 -0.79
C TRP A 111 -5.02 -7.94 -0.99
N ARG A 112 -5.32 -8.35 -2.21
CA ARG A 112 -5.54 -9.77 -2.54
C ARG A 112 -4.32 -10.62 -2.25
N ALA A 113 -3.13 -10.12 -2.60
CA ALA A 113 -1.87 -10.81 -2.33
C ALA A 113 -1.67 -11.05 -0.82
N ASP A 114 -1.92 -10.06 0.01
CA ASP A 114 -1.82 -10.15 1.46
C ASP A 114 -2.86 -11.10 2.07
N GLN A 115 -4.11 -11.04 1.62
CA GLN A 115 -5.15 -11.96 2.08
C GLN A 115 -4.79 -13.42 1.78
N HIS A 116 -4.31 -13.73 0.57
CA HIS A 116 -3.85 -15.08 0.23
C HIS A 116 -2.64 -15.50 1.06
N TYR A 117 -1.68 -14.61 1.30
CA TYR A 117 -0.54 -14.92 2.15
C TYR A 117 -0.97 -15.28 3.58
N ARG A 118 -1.90 -14.55 4.17
CA ARG A 118 -2.44 -14.85 5.51
C ARG A 118 -3.21 -16.17 5.55
N ALA A 119 -4.02 -16.43 4.52
CA ALA A 119 -4.71 -17.70 4.40
C ALA A 119 -3.72 -18.86 4.31
N ALA A 120 -2.64 -18.72 3.53
CA ALA A 120 -1.57 -19.71 3.44
C ALA A 120 -0.88 -19.96 4.79
N LEU A 121 -0.59 -18.89 5.55
CA LEU A 121 -0.04 -19.03 6.91
C LEU A 121 -0.97 -19.78 7.86
N THR A 122 -2.27 -19.59 7.74
CA THR A 122 -3.26 -20.29 8.55
C THR A 122 -3.31 -21.77 8.19
N LEU A 123 -3.33 -22.10 6.90
CA LEU A 123 -3.29 -23.46 6.39
C LEU A 123 -1.99 -24.19 6.81
N GLU A 124 -0.86 -23.51 6.75
CA GLU A 124 0.42 -24.04 7.19
C GLU A 124 0.40 -24.36 8.68
N LYS A 125 -0.16 -23.49 9.53
CA LYS A 125 -0.33 -23.73 10.96
C LYS A 125 -1.23 -24.93 11.26
N SER A 126 -2.25 -25.16 10.46
CA SER A 126 -3.11 -26.35 10.56
C SER A 126 -2.52 -27.60 9.91
N LYS A 127 -1.25 -27.54 9.45
CA LYS A 127 -0.52 -28.63 8.80
C LYS A 127 -1.12 -29.08 7.46
N ASP A 128 -1.96 -28.24 6.88
CA ASP A 128 -2.53 -28.47 5.54
C ASP A 128 -1.60 -27.89 4.47
N MET A 129 -0.45 -28.52 4.32
CA MET A 129 0.64 -28.02 3.46
C MET A 129 0.28 -28.00 1.98
N PHE A 130 -0.64 -28.89 1.54
CA PHE A 130 -1.07 -28.93 0.14
C PHE A 130 -1.76 -27.61 -0.26
N TYR A 131 -2.81 -27.25 0.45
CA TYR A 131 -3.53 -25.99 0.19
C TYR A 131 -2.72 -24.77 0.58
N ALA A 132 -1.86 -24.86 1.59
CA ALA A 132 -0.95 -23.77 1.94
C ALA A 132 -0.01 -23.41 0.79
N PHE A 133 0.60 -24.43 0.15
CA PHE A 133 1.50 -24.24 -0.98
C PHE A 133 0.81 -23.54 -2.15
N ASP A 134 -0.34 -24.05 -2.60
CA ASP A 134 -1.09 -23.44 -3.70
C ASP A 134 -1.49 -21.99 -3.38
N THR A 135 -1.88 -21.74 -2.14
CA THR A 135 -2.26 -20.40 -1.69
C THR A 135 -1.05 -19.46 -1.64
N TYR A 136 0.14 -19.97 -1.23
CA TYR A 136 1.39 -19.20 -1.35
C TYR A 136 1.76 -18.89 -2.80
N VAL A 137 1.59 -19.85 -3.71
CA VAL A 137 1.82 -19.63 -5.14
C VAL A 137 0.94 -18.51 -5.66
N TYR A 138 -0.33 -18.48 -5.25
CA TYR A 138 -1.25 -17.44 -5.68
C TYR A 138 -0.83 -16.05 -5.16
N ALA A 139 -0.52 -15.94 -3.86
CA ALA A 139 -0.01 -14.71 -3.27
C ALA A 139 1.30 -14.24 -3.93
N ALA A 140 2.23 -15.16 -4.18
CA ALA A 140 3.52 -14.88 -4.79
C ALA A 140 3.39 -14.39 -6.24
N LYS A 141 2.47 -14.95 -7.02
CA LYS A 141 2.15 -14.48 -8.39
C LYS A 141 1.56 -13.07 -8.39
N LEU A 142 0.83 -12.69 -7.35
CA LEU A 142 0.35 -11.33 -7.15
C LEU A 142 1.43 -10.38 -6.65
N GLY A 143 2.66 -10.84 -6.45
CA GLY A 143 3.80 -10.02 -6.06
C GLY A 143 4.03 -9.93 -4.54
N HIS A 144 3.43 -10.80 -3.72
CA HIS A 144 3.66 -10.78 -2.28
C HIS A 144 5.05 -11.30 -1.93
N GLY A 145 5.97 -10.42 -1.56
CA GLY A 145 7.39 -10.76 -1.37
C GLY A 145 7.65 -11.86 -0.33
N ARG A 146 6.92 -11.87 0.79
CA ARG A 146 7.05 -12.94 1.80
C ARG A 146 6.53 -14.29 1.31
N ALA A 147 5.49 -14.31 0.48
CA ALA A 147 5.03 -15.54 -0.14
C ALA A 147 6.10 -16.08 -1.11
N GLN A 148 6.74 -15.20 -1.88
CA GLN A 148 7.86 -15.56 -2.76
C GLN A 148 9.04 -16.13 -1.94
N LEU A 149 9.41 -15.47 -0.83
CA LEU A 149 10.42 -15.98 0.09
C LEU A 149 10.04 -17.38 0.63
N ARG A 150 8.78 -17.55 1.05
CA ARG A 150 8.31 -18.84 1.59
C ARG A 150 8.36 -19.95 0.54
N LEU A 151 7.98 -19.66 -0.72
CA LEU A 151 8.12 -20.62 -1.82
C LEU A 151 9.58 -20.98 -2.07
N GLY A 152 10.49 -20.00 -2.08
CA GLY A 152 11.92 -20.28 -2.16
C GLY A 152 12.39 -21.27 -1.11
N GLN A 153 11.96 -21.08 0.13
CA GLN A 153 12.26 -21.99 1.25
C GLN A 153 11.64 -23.39 1.08
N LEU A 154 10.40 -23.46 0.56
CA LEU A 154 9.72 -24.74 0.35
C LEU A 154 10.39 -25.57 -0.75
N TYR A 155 10.88 -24.93 -1.81
CA TYR A 155 11.65 -25.60 -2.87
C TYR A 155 13.10 -25.92 -2.48
N ASP A 156 13.70 -25.14 -1.58
CA ASP A 156 15.08 -25.36 -1.10
C ASP A 156 15.20 -26.51 -0.12
N ASN A 157 14.15 -26.78 0.63
CA ASN A 157 14.13 -27.84 1.63
C ASN A 157 13.21 -28.97 1.18
N ASP A 158 13.72 -30.20 1.25
CA ASP A 158 12.93 -31.43 1.10
C ASP A 158 11.97 -31.62 2.32
N PHE A 159 11.30 -30.51 2.68
CA PHE A 159 10.73 -30.32 4.01
C PHE A 159 9.42 -31.06 4.25
N SER A 160 8.83 -31.63 3.22
CA SER A 160 7.46 -32.11 3.41
C SER A 160 7.13 -33.42 2.70
N GLY A 161 8.02 -33.98 1.92
CA GLY A 161 7.67 -35.07 1.01
C GLY A 161 6.60 -34.67 -0.02
N PHE A 162 6.17 -33.39 0.03
CA PHE A 162 5.09 -32.82 -0.74
C PHE A 162 5.61 -31.95 -1.91
N VAL A 163 6.60 -31.08 -1.63
CA VAL A 163 7.26 -30.28 -2.67
C VAL A 163 8.61 -30.92 -2.96
N ARG A 164 8.79 -31.37 -4.21
CA ARG A 164 10.08 -31.91 -4.65
C ARG A 164 11.13 -30.79 -4.55
N HIS A 165 12.26 -31.10 -3.93
CA HIS A 165 13.42 -30.20 -3.90
C HIS A 165 13.79 -29.78 -5.34
N ASP A 166 13.79 -28.47 -5.59
CA ASP A 166 14.15 -27.86 -6.87
C ASP A 166 14.91 -26.55 -6.61
N LEU A 167 16.22 -26.65 -6.70
CA LEU A 167 17.10 -25.53 -6.44
C LEU A 167 16.90 -24.38 -7.46
N GLN A 168 16.53 -24.70 -8.70
CA GLN A 168 16.32 -23.66 -9.72
C GLN A 168 15.05 -22.87 -9.41
N GLU A 169 13.95 -23.55 -9.09
CA GLU A 169 12.72 -22.87 -8.68
C GLU A 169 12.92 -22.11 -7.36
N SER A 170 13.64 -22.69 -6.39
CA SER A 170 14.00 -22.00 -5.15
C SER A 170 14.71 -20.67 -5.43
N MET A 171 15.77 -20.69 -6.26
CA MET A 171 16.53 -19.49 -6.62
C MET A 171 15.67 -18.45 -7.33
N ARG A 172 14.79 -18.85 -8.25
CA ARG A 172 13.85 -17.95 -8.95
C ARG A 172 12.93 -17.21 -7.96
N TRP A 173 12.41 -17.95 -6.97
CA TRP A 173 11.54 -17.34 -5.98
C TRP A 173 12.29 -16.43 -5.00
N TYR A 174 13.51 -16.79 -4.61
CA TYR A 174 14.36 -15.91 -3.81
C TYR A 174 14.74 -14.63 -4.55
N GLU A 175 15.00 -14.70 -5.85
CA GLU A 175 15.28 -13.52 -6.66
C GLU A 175 14.07 -12.58 -6.72
N LYS A 176 12.87 -13.10 -7.00
CA LYS A 176 11.64 -12.32 -6.96
C LYS A 176 11.37 -11.70 -5.59
N ALA A 177 11.63 -12.42 -4.50
CA ALA A 177 11.49 -11.90 -3.15
C ALA A 177 12.46 -10.73 -2.92
N ARG A 178 13.68 -10.82 -3.45
CA ARG A 178 14.71 -9.77 -3.36
C ARG A 178 14.34 -8.55 -4.19
N GLU A 179 13.81 -8.74 -5.39
CA GLU A 179 13.26 -7.65 -6.21
C GLU A 179 12.16 -6.88 -5.47
N ASN A 180 11.35 -7.59 -4.70
CA ASN A 180 10.36 -7.01 -3.79
C ASN A 180 10.96 -6.54 -2.45
N GLN A 181 12.28 -6.34 -2.35
CA GLN A 181 13.01 -5.82 -1.20
C GLN A 181 12.86 -6.66 0.10
N VAL A 182 12.45 -7.91 -0.01
CA VAL A 182 12.45 -8.83 1.13
C VAL A 182 13.87 -9.31 1.39
N GLU A 183 14.33 -9.19 2.62
CA GLU A 183 15.64 -9.69 3.01
C GLU A 183 15.67 -11.22 2.91
N VAL A 184 16.44 -11.72 1.96
CA VAL A 184 16.73 -13.14 1.82
C VAL A 184 18.04 -13.40 2.55
N SER A 185 17.96 -13.97 3.74
CA SER A 185 19.13 -14.37 4.51
C SER A 185 19.97 -15.36 3.68
N LYS A 186 21.28 -15.11 3.59
CA LYS A 186 22.22 -16.03 2.91
C LYS A 186 22.26 -17.43 3.56
N THR A 187 21.66 -17.59 4.71
CA THR A 187 21.59 -18.83 5.48
C THR A 187 20.47 -19.76 5.01
N GLY A 188 19.49 -19.27 4.25
CA GLY A 188 18.42 -20.10 3.67
C GLY A 188 18.91 -21.06 2.59
N ALA A 189 20.03 -20.74 1.95
CA ALA A 189 20.59 -21.57 0.89
C ALA A 189 21.52 -22.69 1.39
N ARG A 190 21.74 -22.87 2.71
CA ARG A 190 22.75 -23.83 3.22
C ARG A 190 22.51 -24.44 4.60
N THR A 191 21.47 -24.12 5.30
CA THR A 191 21.21 -24.76 6.60
C THR A 191 19.82 -25.39 6.62
N GLY A 192 19.76 -26.62 6.18
CA GLY A 192 18.76 -27.54 6.66
C GLY A 192 18.92 -27.67 8.18
N GLY A 193 18.05 -27.05 8.94
CA GLY A 193 18.08 -27.25 10.39
C GLY A 193 17.74 -25.98 11.18
N GLY A 194 16.49 -25.87 11.60
CA GLY A 194 16.25 -25.11 12.80
C GLY A 194 15.12 -24.08 12.81
N PHE A 195 13.95 -24.41 12.29
CA PHE A 195 12.73 -23.75 12.78
C PHE A 195 11.62 -24.81 12.89
N LEU A 196 11.28 -25.05 14.11
CA LEU A 196 10.26 -25.91 14.69
C LEU A 196 10.82 -27.21 15.25
N ARG A 197 11.43 -27.10 16.42
CA ARG A 197 11.29 -28.15 17.44
C ARG A 197 10.02 -27.87 18.24
N PRO A 198 9.29 -28.94 18.63
CA PRO A 198 8.04 -28.87 19.35
C PRO A 198 8.13 -28.16 20.68
#